data_60d3875c977848d9c584a4a4afa31f2b
#
_entry.id   60d3875c977848d9c584a4a4afa31f2b
#
_cell.length_a   1.000
_cell.length_b   1.000
_cell.length_c   1.000
_cell.angle_alpha   90.00
_cell.angle_beta   90.00
_cell.angle_gamma   90.00
#
_symmetry.space_group_name_H-M   'P 1'
#
loop_
_entity.id
_entity.type
_entity.pdbx_description
1 polymer ?
#
loop_
_entity_poly.entity_id
_entity_poly.type
_entity_poly.pdbx_seq_one_letter_code
_entity_poly.pdbx_strand_id
1 'polypeptide(L)'
;GHISFTEEEMNILWKNVDEIPYVDVILIQCYSGWRPQELGLIELDRVDLNNWVFTGGMKTDAGMNRLVPIHSKIRPLIKKRYDEAININSKYLINCADGQRKSGIKMTYDKYRHRFENIRDGLKLNPKHRAHDPRKQFISMAKKYNLDEYAIKYIVGHRIYDVTEKVYTDR
;
A
#
# COMPACT_ATOMS: atom_id res chain seq x y z
N GLY A 1 2.84 -19.28 1.98
CA GLY A 1 2.17 -18.34 1.13
C GLY A 1 1.62 -17.14 1.90
N HIS A 2 1.13 -16.16 1.18
CA HIS A 2 0.52 -14.98 1.77
C HIS A 2 -0.92 -15.27 2.17
N ILE A 3 -1.34 -14.71 3.30
CA ILE A 3 -2.69 -14.88 3.83
C ILE A 3 -3.37 -13.53 4.01
N SER A 4 -4.67 -13.50 3.74
CA SER A 4 -5.48 -12.30 3.95
C SER A 4 -5.71 -12.08 5.44
N PHE A 5 -5.96 -10.82 5.83
CA PHE A 5 -6.44 -10.52 7.17
C PHE A 5 -7.90 -10.94 7.30
N THR A 6 -8.27 -11.40 8.49
CA THR A 6 -9.67 -11.63 8.82
C THR A 6 -10.39 -10.29 8.98
N GLU A 7 -11.71 -10.32 8.94
CA GLU A 7 -12.52 -9.12 9.20
C GLU A 7 -12.23 -8.55 10.60
N GLU A 8 -12.07 -9.42 11.59
CA GLU A 8 -11.71 -9.01 12.95
C GLU A 8 -10.35 -8.31 12.98
N GLU A 9 -9.34 -8.85 12.29
CA GLU A 9 -8.02 -8.23 12.21
C GLU A 9 -8.07 -6.87 11.53
N MET A 10 -8.85 -6.74 10.45
CA MET A 10 -9.06 -5.45 9.79
C MET A 10 -9.69 -4.44 10.74
N ASN A 11 -10.68 -4.86 11.53
CA ASN A 11 -11.31 -3.99 12.53
C ASN A 11 -10.32 -3.54 13.61
N ILE A 12 -9.43 -4.44 14.05
CA ILE A 12 -8.37 -4.11 15.00
C ILE A 12 -7.43 -3.04 14.42
N LEU A 13 -7.03 -3.19 13.17
CA LEU A 13 -6.17 -2.21 12.50
C LEU A 13 -6.85 -0.84 12.43
N TRP A 14 -8.11 -0.78 12.00
CA TRP A 14 -8.85 0.47 11.92
C TRP A 14 -9.05 1.12 13.29
N LYS A 15 -9.31 0.32 14.31
CA LYS A 15 -9.49 0.82 15.68
C LYS A 15 -8.22 1.48 16.21
N ASN A 16 -7.06 1.06 15.76
CA ASN A 16 -5.76 1.53 16.26
C ASN A 16 -5.05 2.50 15.32
N VAL A 17 -5.68 2.91 14.22
CA VAL A 17 -5.02 3.71 13.19
C VAL A 17 -4.50 5.06 13.70
N ASP A 18 -5.22 5.68 14.64
CA ASP A 18 -4.83 6.96 15.21
C ASP A 18 -3.90 6.83 16.43
N GLU A 19 -3.81 5.62 17.00
CA GLU A 19 -3.08 5.38 18.25
C GLU A 19 -1.69 4.82 18.03
N ILE A 20 -1.53 3.98 17.03
CA ILE A 20 -0.27 3.27 16.78
C ILE A 20 0.33 3.74 15.47
N PRO A 21 1.54 4.31 15.50
CA PRO A 21 2.22 4.75 14.27
C PRO A 21 2.39 3.60 13.27
N TYR A 22 2.25 3.92 11.98
CA TYR A 22 2.42 3.01 10.84
C TYR A 22 1.29 2.00 10.63
N VAL A 23 0.29 1.92 11.51
CA VAL A 23 -0.94 1.18 11.22
C VAL A 23 -1.61 1.76 9.97
N ASP A 24 -1.57 3.08 9.80
CA ASP A 24 -2.06 3.74 8.60
C ASP A 24 -1.36 3.25 7.33
N VAL A 25 -0.05 3.01 7.38
CA VAL A 25 0.70 2.51 6.23
C VAL A 25 0.27 1.08 5.85
N ILE A 26 0.02 0.24 6.85
CA ILE A 26 -0.53 -1.10 6.63
C ILE A 26 -1.89 -1.00 5.94
N LEU A 27 -2.76 -0.11 6.42
CA LEU A 27 -4.08 0.10 5.82
C LEU A 27 -3.98 0.68 4.40
N ILE A 28 -3.07 1.61 4.16
CA ILE A 28 -2.81 2.12 2.82
C ILE A 28 -2.45 0.96 1.88
N GLN A 29 -1.59 0.06 2.32
CA GLN A 29 -1.22 -1.11 1.53
C GLN A 29 -2.41 -2.05 1.30
N CYS A 30 -3.22 -2.29 2.32
CA CYS A 30 -4.43 -3.12 2.22
C CYS A 30 -5.42 -2.60 1.17
N TYR A 31 -5.51 -1.30 0.98
CA TYR A 31 -6.48 -0.67 0.08
C TYR A 31 -5.89 -0.23 -1.26
N SER A 32 -4.62 -0.50 -1.50
CA SER A 32 -3.94 -0.10 -2.75
C SER A 32 -3.22 -1.24 -3.45
N GLY A 33 -2.86 -2.27 -2.71
CA GLY A 33 -2.15 -3.42 -3.25
C GLY A 33 -0.67 -3.18 -3.53
N TRP A 34 -0.09 -2.09 -3.07
CA TRP A 34 1.35 -1.86 -3.24
C TRP A 34 2.18 -2.98 -2.62
N ARG A 35 3.29 -3.33 -3.26
CA ARG A 35 4.28 -4.20 -2.63
C ARG A 35 4.94 -3.45 -1.47
N PRO A 36 5.37 -4.16 -0.42
CA PRO A 36 6.03 -3.48 0.71
C PRO A 36 7.29 -2.72 0.28
N GLN A 37 7.97 -3.17 -0.76
CA GLN A 37 9.14 -2.48 -1.31
C GLN A 37 8.78 -1.19 -2.05
N GLU A 38 7.54 -1.05 -2.48
CA GLU A 38 7.09 0.09 -3.28
C GLU A 38 6.61 1.27 -2.44
N LEU A 39 6.18 1.00 -1.21
CA LEU A 39 5.57 2.02 -0.35
C LEU A 39 6.47 3.23 -0.12
N GLY A 40 7.73 3.00 0.17
CA GLY A 40 8.69 4.08 0.42
C GLY A 40 9.21 4.75 -0.85
N LEU A 41 8.82 4.27 -2.02
CA LEU A 41 9.24 4.81 -3.31
C LEU A 41 8.20 5.73 -3.94
N ILE A 42 7.01 5.85 -3.34
CA ILE A 42 5.95 6.72 -3.86
C ILE A 42 6.39 8.16 -3.70
N GLU A 43 6.62 8.84 -4.83
CA GLU A 43 7.02 10.25 -4.83
C GLU A 43 5.82 11.16 -4.58
N LEU A 44 6.04 12.22 -3.81
CA LEU A 44 4.99 13.12 -3.40
C LEU A 44 4.30 13.81 -4.60
N ASP A 45 5.07 14.15 -5.63
CA ASP A 45 4.55 14.78 -6.84
C ASP A 45 3.75 13.81 -7.73
N ARG A 46 3.76 12.53 -7.40
CA ARG A 46 2.97 11.51 -8.07
C ARG A 46 1.66 11.17 -7.35
N VAL A 47 1.35 11.92 -6.31
CA VAL A 47 0.10 11.77 -5.55
C VAL A 47 -0.86 12.87 -5.97
N ASP A 48 -1.96 12.51 -6.61
CA ASP A 48 -2.98 13.44 -7.08
C ASP A 48 -4.15 13.43 -6.09
N LEU A 49 -4.20 14.45 -5.25
CA LEU A 49 -5.26 14.57 -4.24
C LEU A 49 -6.57 15.11 -4.83
N ASN A 50 -6.56 15.61 -6.06
CA ASN A 50 -7.78 16.08 -6.72
C ASN A 50 -8.53 14.94 -7.38
N ASN A 51 -7.83 14.06 -8.05
CA ASN A 51 -8.41 12.90 -8.73
C ASN A 51 -8.30 11.60 -7.92
N TRP A 52 -7.65 11.67 -6.77
CA TRP A 52 -7.47 10.54 -5.86
C TRP A 52 -6.82 9.32 -6.52
N VAL A 53 -5.66 9.56 -7.10
CA VAL A 53 -4.82 8.52 -7.66
C VAL A 53 -3.38 8.74 -7.24
N PHE A 54 -2.60 7.67 -7.16
CA PHE A 54 -1.15 7.77 -7.02
C PHE A 54 -0.46 6.83 -8.00
N THR A 55 0.71 7.24 -8.46
CA THR A 55 1.49 6.52 -9.44
C THR A 55 2.81 6.12 -8.83
N GLY A 56 3.25 4.91 -9.10
CA GLY A 56 4.50 4.41 -8.54
C GLY A 56 4.82 3.03 -9.06
N GLY A 57 5.57 2.29 -8.28
CA GLY A 57 5.96 0.93 -8.62
C GLY A 57 7.46 0.81 -8.84
N MET A 58 7.93 -0.42 -8.84
CA MET A 58 9.33 -0.73 -9.11
C MET A 58 9.59 -0.78 -10.60
N LYS A 59 10.87 -0.63 -11.00
CA LYS A 59 11.31 -0.71 -12.40
C LYS A 59 11.20 -2.15 -12.91
N THR A 60 9.99 -2.57 -13.24
CA THR A 60 9.69 -3.83 -13.92
C THR A 60 8.76 -3.51 -15.07
N ASP A 61 8.70 -4.39 -16.07
CA ASP A 61 7.88 -4.14 -17.27
C ASP A 61 6.42 -3.82 -16.96
N ALA A 62 5.86 -4.44 -15.93
CA ALA A 62 4.45 -4.28 -15.56
C ALA A 62 4.22 -3.40 -14.33
N GLY A 63 5.28 -3.06 -13.60
CA GLY A 63 5.16 -2.38 -12.29
C GLY A 63 5.46 -0.90 -12.31
N MET A 64 6.25 -0.44 -13.26
CA MET A 64 6.72 0.94 -13.31
C MET A 64 5.61 1.90 -13.76
N ASN A 65 5.50 3.04 -13.06
CA ASN A 65 4.48 4.07 -13.35
C ASN A 65 3.05 3.54 -13.33
N ARG A 66 2.81 2.57 -12.48
CA ARG A 66 1.48 1.99 -12.29
C ARG A 66 0.58 3.00 -11.61
N LEU A 67 -0.59 3.27 -12.20
CA LEU A 67 -1.56 4.19 -11.65
C LEU A 67 -2.55 3.42 -10.78
N VAL A 68 -2.67 3.80 -9.51
CA VAL A 68 -3.50 3.11 -8.54
C VAL A 68 -4.51 4.11 -7.96
N PRO A 69 -5.80 3.77 -7.99
CA PRO A 69 -6.81 4.61 -7.35
C PRO A 69 -6.62 4.64 -5.83
N ILE A 70 -6.88 5.80 -5.23
CA ILE A 70 -6.89 5.94 -3.78
C ILE A 70 -8.32 5.69 -3.29
N HIS A 71 -8.51 4.54 -2.66
CA HIS A 71 -9.80 4.14 -2.10
C HIS A 71 -10.30 5.19 -1.09
N SER A 72 -11.61 5.46 -1.09
CA SER A 72 -12.21 6.49 -0.24
C SER A 72 -11.85 6.35 1.24
N LYS A 73 -11.78 5.13 1.75
CA LYS A 73 -11.45 4.89 3.17
C LYS A 73 -10.06 5.37 3.57
N ILE A 74 -9.10 5.33 2.65
CA ILE A 74 -7.71 5.71 2.96
C ILE A 74 -7.37 7.15 2.55
N ARG A 75 -8.31 7.89 1.95
CA ARG A 75 -8.06 9.28 1.55
C ARG A 75 -7.59 10.16 2.72
N PRO A 76 -8.22 10.10 3.91
CA PRO A 76 -7.72 10.87 5.05
C PRO A 76 -6.31 10.47 5.48
N LEU A 77 -5.97 9.18 5.37
CA LEU A 77 -4.65 8.68 5.71
C LEU A 77 -3.60 9.20 4.74
N ILE A 78 -3.90 9.18 3.45
CA ILE A 78 -3.02 9.71 2.40
C ILE A 78 -2.84 11.21 2.57
N LYS A 79 -3.92 11.96 2.82
CA LYS A 79 -3.85 13.42 3.02
C LYS A 79 -2.95 13.76 4.20
N LYS A 80 -3.07 13.04 5.29
CA LYS A 80 -2.24 13.25 6.48
C LYS A 80 -0.75 12.99 6.19
N ARG A 81 -0.45 11.90 5.48
CA ARG A 81 0.93 11.58 5.09
C ARG A 81 1.47 12.62 4.10
N TYR A 82 0.64 13.09 3.18
CA TYR A 82 1.01 14.14 2.23
C TYR A 82 1.39 15.43 2.97
N ASP A 83 0.55 15.89 3.88
CA ASP A 83 0.81 17.11 4.65
C ASP A 83 2.07 16.99 5.51
N GLU A 84 2.27 15.82 6.13
CA GLU A 84 3.48 15.54 6.90
C GLU A 84 4.73 15.59 6.03
N ALA A 85 4.66 15.00 4.83
CA ALA A 85 5.77 15.02 3.88
C ALA A 85 6.13 16.44 3.45
N ILE A 86 5.13 17.29 3.18
CA ILE A 86 5.33 18.71 2.89
C ILE A 86 6.03 19.39 4.06
N ASN A 87 5.55 19.15 5.27
CA ASN A 87 6.06 19.79 6.47
C ASN A 87 7.54 19.46 6.75
N ILE A 88 7.97 18.26 6.44
CA ILE A 88 9.38 17.84 6.63
C ILE A 88 10.21 18.00 5.35
N ASN A 89 9.62 18.59 4.31
CA ASN A 89 10.27 18.81 3.02
C ASN A 89 10.79 17.50 2.40
N SER A 90 9.99 16.45 2.45
CA SER A 90 10.33 15.16 1.88
C SER A 90 9.88 15.05 0.42
N LYS A 91 10.63 14.32 -0.38
CA LYS A 91 10.29 13.97 -1.75
C LYS A 91 9.25 12.83 -1.79
N TYR A 92 9.11 12.08 -0.70
CA TYR A 92 8.32 10.85 -0.66
C TYR A 92 7.08 11.00 0.21
N LEU A 93 6.02 10.27 -0.16
CA LEU A 93 4.75 10.29 0.59
C LEU A 93 4.90 9.68 1.99
N ILE A 94 5.59 8.54 2.09
CA ILE A 94 5.69 7.80 3.34
C ILE A 94 7.11 7.87 3.87
N ASN A 95 7.25 8.36 5.09
CA ASN A 95 8.54 8.62 5.70
C ASN A 95 8.61 8.04 7.10
N CYS A 96 9.83 7.78 7.57
CA CYS A 96 10.13 7.41 8.95
C CYS A 96 10.67 8.65 9.67
N ALA A 97 9.78 9.51 10.14
CA ALA A 97 10.16 10.81 10.73
C ALA A 97 10.24 10.78 12.26
N ASP A 98 10.27 9.62 12.88
CA ASP A 98 10.22 9.42 14.32
C ASP A 98 11.54 9.80 15.01
N GLY A 99 11.87 11.10 15.00
CA GLY A 99 13.02 11.66 15.70
C GLY A 99 14.35 11.51 14.98
N GLN A 100 14.35 11.14 13.73
CA GLN A 100 15.56 10.88 12.98
C GLN A 100 16.01 12.07 12.13
N ARG A 101 17.31 12.09 11.79
CA ARG A 101 17.84 13.04 10.82
C ARG A 101 17.14 12.89 9.49
N LYS A 102 17.05 13.98 8.70
CA LYS A 102 16.43 13.94 7.37
C LYS A 102 16.93 12.81 6.48
N SER A 103 18.22 12.49 6.55
CA SER A 103 18.81 11.39 5.79
C SER A 103 18.32 10.01 6.23
N GLY A 104 17.74 9.89 7.41
CA GLY A 104 17.20 8.64 7.95
C GLY A 104 15.70 8.47 7.82
N ILE A 105 15.01 9.42 7.19
CA ILE A 105 13.54 9.39 7.12
C ILE A 105 12.99 8.49 6.02
N LYS A 106 13.83 8.02 5.09
CA LYS A 106 13.38 7.17 4.01
C LYS A 106 12.79 5.86 4.54
N MET A 107 11.57 5.53 4.11
CA MET A 107 10.94 4.25 4.42
C MET A 107 11.51 3.17 3.51
N THR A 108 12.47 2.39 4.01
CA THR A 108 12.97 1.22 3.29
C THR A 108 12.07 0.02 3.55
N TYR A 109 12.22 -1.04 2.74
CA TYR A 109 11.50 -2.29 2.98
C TYR A 109 11.78 -2.84 4.38
N ASP A 110 13.05 -2.86 4.82
CA ASP A 110 13.41 -3.37 6.14
C ASP A 110 12.76 -2.57 7.26
N LYS A 111 12.74 -1.24 7.14
CA LYS A 111 12.08 -0.38 8.12
C LYS A 111 10.57 -0.68 8.18
N TYR A 112 9.92 -0.83 7.03
CA TYR A 112 8.50 -1.17 6.99
C TYR A 112 8.26 -2.55 7.60
N ARG A 113 9.05 -3.55 7.20
CA ARG A 113 8.91 -4.91 7.71
C ARG A 113 9.01 -4.97 9.24
N HIS A 114 9.98 -4.28 9.81
CA HIS A 114 10.15 -4.23 11.26
C HIS A 114 8.93 -3.61 11.95
N ARG A 115 8.41 -2.51 11.41
CA ARG A 115 7.22 -1.86 11.96
C ARG A 115 5.99 -2.75 11.82
N PHE A 116 5.84 -3.40 10.69
CA PHE A 116 4.77 -4.36 10.46
C PHE A 116 4.81 -5.48 11.51
N GLU A 117 5.97 -6.09 11.71
CA GLU A 117 6.13 -7.19 12.68
C GLU A 117 5.82 -6.73 14.11
N ASN A 118 6.28 -5.54 14.48
CA ASN A 118 5.99 -4.99 15.81
C ASN A 118 4.50 -4.74 16.01
N ILE A 119 3.81 -4.21 14.99
CA ILE A 119 2.36 -3.99 15.04
C ILE A 119 1.62 -5.33 15.11
N ARG A 120 2.01 -6.29 14.27
CA ARG A 120 1.44 -7.64 14.27
C ARG A 120 1.48 -8.24 15.67
N ASP A 121 2.64 -8.19 16.29
CA ASP A 121 2.87 -8.81 17.60
C ASP A 121 2.20 -7.99 18.71
N GLY A 122 2.28 -6.68 18.66
CA GLY A 122 1.66 -5.81 19.66
C GLY A 122 0.13 -5.87 19.66
N LEU A 123 -0.48 -6.01 18.48
CA LEU A 123 -1.93 -6.15 18.36
C LEU A 123 -2.39 -7.61 18.40
N LYS A 124 -1.47 -8.55 18.57
CA LYS A 124 -1.75 -9.99 18.64
C LYS A 124 -2.49 -10.50 17.40
N LEU A 125 -2.12 -9.98 16.24
CA LEU A 125 -2.61 -10.51 14.96
C LEU A 125 -1.97 -11.89 14.72
N ASN A 126 -2.46 -12.62 13.71
CA ASN A 126 -1.90 -13.92 13.39
C ASN A 126 -0.38 -13.79 13.18
N PRO A 127 0.44 -14.52 13.96
CA PRO A 127 1.90 -14.39 13.87
C PRO A 127 2.48 -14.86 12.54
N LYS A 128 1.70 -15.53 11.70
CA LYS A 128 2.12 -15.93 10.37
C LYS A 128 2.06 -14.80 9.35
N HIS A 129 1.41 -13.69 9.67
CA HIS A 129 1.35 -12.56 8.76
C HIS A 129 2.73 -12.01 8.44
N ARG A 130 2.90 -11.64 7.18
CA ARG A 130 4.11 -11.02 6.63
C ARG A 130 3.75 -9.70 5.99
N ALA A 131 4.75 -8.87 5.74
CA ALA A 131 4.56 -7.53 5.16
C ALA A 131 3.95 -7.53 3.75
N HIS A 132 3.94 -8.66 3.06
CA HIS A 132 3.23 -8.83 1.78
C HIS A 132 1.74 -9.12 1.93
N ASP A 133 1.29 -9.51 3.12
CA ASP A 133 -0.11 -9.91 3.32
C ASP A 133 -1.12 -8.78 3.07
N PRO A 134 -0.84 -7.50 3.39
CA PRO A 134 -1.77 -6.42 3.03
C PRO A 134 -2.06 -6.33 1.53
N ARG A 135 -1.09 -6.68 0.68
CA ARG A 135 -1.31 -6.76 -0.76
C ARG A 135 -2.24 -7.92 -1.11
N LYS A 136 -2.10 -9.06 -0.43
CA LYS A 136 -3.03 -10.18 -0.57
C LYS A 136 -4.43 -9.79 -0.13
N GLN A 137 -4.54 -9.01 0.93
CA GLN A 137 -5.81 -8.48 1.42
C GLN A 137 -6.48 -7.61 0.35
N PHE A 138 -5.73 -6.73 -0.31
CA PHE A 138 -6.26 -5.92 -1.42
C PHE A 138 -6.84 -6.80 -2.52
N ILE A 139 -6.09 -7.80 -2.96
CA ILE A 139 -6.53 -8.71 -4.04
C ILE A 139 -7.80 -9.45 -3.64
N SER A 140 -7.87 -9.92 -2.40
CA SER A 140 -9.04 -10.64 -1.89
C SER A 140 -10.28 -9.74 -1.81
N MET A 141 -10.13 -8.51 -1.33
CA MET A 141 -11.22 -7.53 -1.29
C MET A 141 -11.70 -7.16 -2.69
N ALA A 142 -10.77 -6.93 -3.61
CA ALA A 142 -11.10 -6.56 -4.97
C ALA A 142 -11.90 -7.67 -5.66
N LYS A 143 -11.54 -8.93 -5.45
CA LYS A 143 -12.29 -10.08 -5.97
C LYS A 143 -13.66 -10.19 -5.33
N LYS A 144 -13.75 -9.99 -4.03
CA LYS A 144 -15.02 -10.05 -3.28
C LYS A 144 -16.03 -9.02 -3.81
N TYR A 145 -15.55 -7.84 -4.22
CA TYR A 145 -16.40 -6.78 -4.77
C TYR A 145 -16.49 -6.81 -6.30
N ASN A 146 -16.19 -7.97 -6.91
CA ASN A 146 -16.34 -8.21 -8.35
C ASN A 146 -15.49 -7.28 -9.23
N LEU A 147 -14.35 -6.83 -8.74
CA LEU A 147 -13.43 -6.10 -9.57
C LEU A 147 -12.87 -7.05 -10.63
N ASP A 148 -12.82 -6.60 -11.87
CA ASP A 148 -12.32 -7.39 -12.99
C ASP A 148 -10.91 -7.92 -12.72
N GLU A 149 -10.66 -9.19 -13.01
CA GLU A 149 -9.35 -9.82 -12.74
C GLU A 149 -8.22 -9.14 -13.51
N TYR A 150 -8.47 -8.69 -14.73
CA TYR A 150 -7.51 -7.93 -15.51
C TYR A 150 -7.17 -6.61 -14.82
N ALA A 151 -8.19 -5.89 -14.35
CA ALA A 151 -8.00 -4.64 -13.62
C ALA A 151 -7.20 -4.85 -12.34
N ILE A 152 -7.46 -5.93 -11.60
CA ILE A 152 -6.71 -6.27 -10.39
C ILE A 152 -5.23 -6.46 -10.74
N LYS A 153 -4.94 -7.26 -11.77
CA LYS A 153 -3.57 -7.52 -12.20
C LYS A 153 -2.86 -6.25 -12.65
N TYR A 154 -3.57 -5.37 -13.35
CA TYR A 154 -3.05 -4.09 -13.76
C TYR A 154 -2.67 -3.21 -12.56
N ILE A 155 -3.60 -3.08 -11.60
CA ILE A 155 -3.39 -2.26 -10.40
C ILE A 155 -2.20 -2.77 -9.58
N VAL A 156 -2.08 -4.10 -9.41
CA VAL A 156 -0.98 -4.68 -8.63
C VAL A 156 0.33 -4.84 -9.42
N GLY A 157 0.33 -4.54 -10.72
CA GLY A 157 1.54 -4.57 -11.53
C GLY A 157 2.05 -5.96 -11.88
N HIS A 158 1.18 -6.95 -11.95
CA HIS A 158 1.55 -8.27 -12.46
C HIS A 158 1.75 -8.22 -13.98
N ARG A 159 2.57 -9.12 -14.53
CA ARG A 159 2.64 -9.30 -15.98
C ARG A 159 1.30 -9.78 -16.48
N ILE A 160 0.79 -9.11 -17.52
CA ILE A 160 -0.56 -9.33 -18.02
C ILE A 160 -0.58 -9.77 -19.49
N TYR A 161 0.57 -10.21 -20.03
CA TYR A 161 0.65 -10.56 -21.46
C TYR A 161 -0.42 -11.56 -21.89
N ASP A 162 -0.51 -12.69 -21.20
CA ASP A 162 -1.48 -13.73 -21.57
C ASP A 162 -2.92 -13.24 -21.37
N VAL A 163 -3.15 -12.49 -20.29
CA VAL A 163 -4.46 -11.91 -20.01
C VAL A 163 -4.78 -10.83 -21.01
N THR A 164 -3.80 -9.99 -21.36
CA THR A 164 -3.96 -8.91 -22.34
C THR A 164 -4.33 -9.46 -23.71
N GLU A 165 -3.59 -10.43 -24.20
CA GLU A 165 -3.88 -11.06 -25.49
C GLU A 165 -5.27 -11.65 -25.51
N LYS A 166 -5.65 -12.40 -24.49
CA LYS A 166 -6.95 -13.00 -24.39
C LYS A 166 -8.07 -11.97 -24.37
N VAL A 167 -7.93 -10.93 -23.58
CA VAL A 167 -8.93 -9.85 -23.46
C VAL A 167 -9.07 -9.09 -24.76
N TYR A 168 -7.97 -8.72 -25.40
CA TYR A 168 -8.01 -7.97 -26.66
C TYR A 168 -8.43 -8.82 -27.84
N THR A 169 -8.12 -10.10 -27.83
CA THR A 169 -8.55 -11.01 -28.90
C THR A 169 -10.06 -11.28 -28.83
N ASP A 170 -10.62 -11.33 -27.63
CA ASP A 170 -12.04 -11.58 -27.40
C ASP A 170 -12.92 -10.35 -27.57
N ARG A 171 -12.32 -9.20 -27.79
CA ARG A 171 -13.03 -7.94 -28.04
C ARG A 171 -13.08 -7.61 -29.52
#